data_e36aa361d6bf3c801bdb1d9346eb8e5e
#
_entry.id   e36aa361d6bf3c801bdb1d9346eb8e5e
#
_cell.length_a   1.000
_cell.length_b   1.000
_cell.length_c   1.000
_cell.angle_alpha   90.00
_cell.angle_beta   90.00
_cell.angle_gamma   90.00
#
_symmetry.space_group_name_H-M   'P 1'
#
loop_
_entity.id
_entity.type
_entity.pdbx_description
1 polymer ?
#
loop_
_entity_poly.entity_id
_entity_poly.type
_entity_poly.pdbx_seq_one_letter_code
_entity_poly.pdbx_strand_id
1 'polypeptide(L)'
;MEMMLQTQNLCKYFRKQKAVNNVSLNIEKGQIYGLLGPNGAGKSTTLKMLTGMMKPTAGKIYFDGKLWDRKDLSKIGALIENPPIYENLSARENLKVRQLLLGTYENRIDEVLQIVSLTNTGKKKAGQFSLGMKQRLGIAKMCIRDR
;
A
#
# COMPACT_ATOMS: atom_id res chain seq x y z
N MET A 1 -23.24 2.39 -9.52
CA MET A 1 -22.06 1.71 -8.96
C MET A 1 -21.28 2.71 -8.12
N GLU A 2 -20.85 2.30 -6.93
CA GLU A 2 -20.19 3.19 -5.97
C GLU A 2 -18.69 3.27 -6.30
N MET A 3 -18.20 4.47 -6.62
CA MET A 3 -16.80 4.69 -6.96
C MET A 3 -15.95 4.79 -5.71
N MET A 4 -14.95 3.90 -5.60
CA MET A 4 -13.99 3.91 -4.51
C MET A 4 -12.88 4.92 -4.74
N LEU A 5 -12.31 4.93 -5.96
CA LEU A 5 -11.20 5.81 -6.32
C LEU A 5 -11.39 6.33 -7.74
N GLN A 6 -11.21 7.63 -7.90
CA GLN A 6 -11.24 8.27 -9.22
C GLN A 6 -10.08 9.25 -9.35
N THR A 7 -9.56 9.38 -10.55
CA THR A 7 -8.63 10.46 -10.89
C THR A 7 -9.16 11.23 -12.08
N GLN A 8 -8.92 12.53 -12.09
CA GLN A 8 -9.24 13.41 -13.20
C GLN A 8 -7.98 14.14 -13.66
N ASN A 9 -7.57 13.85 -14.90
CA ASN A 9 -6.43 14.48 -15.56
C ASN A 9 -5.16 14.53 -14.69
N LEU A 10 -4.87 13.40 -14.01
CA LEU A 10 -3.76 13.31 -13.06
C LEU A 10 -2.43 13.45 -13.78
N CYS A 11 -1.60 14.37 -13.33
CA CYS A 11 -0.29 14.66 -13.91
C CYS A 11 0.80 14.69 -12.85
N LYS A 12 1.97 14.19 -13.21
CA LYS A 12 3.21 14.37 -12.44
C LYS A 12 4.38 14.67 -13.36
N TYR A 13 4.98 15.82 -13.16
CA TYR A 13 6.15 16.26 -13.90
C TYR A 13 7.34 16.39 -12.94
N PHE A 14 8.48 15.86 -13.35
CA PHE A 14 9.77 16.06 -12.70
C PHE A 14 10.65 16.89 -13.63
N ARG A 15 10.79 18.18 -13.35
CA ARG A 15 11.49 19.12 -14.23
C ARG A 15 10.93 19.04 -15.66
N LYS A 16 11.73 18.49 -16.61
CA LYS A 16 11.33 18.31 -18.04
C LYS A 16 10.66 16.98 -18.33
N GLN A 17 10.67 16.03 -17.40
CA GLN A 17 10.11 14.69 -17.61
C GLN A 17 8.65 14.63 -17.15
N LYS A 18 7.76 14.23 -18.07
CA LYS A 18 6.35 13.92 -17.77
C LYS A 18 6.26 12.46 -17.34
N ALA A 19 6.34 12.20 -16.04
CA ALA A 19 6.25 10.83 -15.49
C ALA A 19 4.82 10.27 -15.52
N VAL A 20 3.83 11.13 -15.30
CA VAL A 20 2.40 10.82 -15.46
C VAL A 20 1.76 11.98 -16.19
N ASN A 21 1.01 11.71 -17.23
CA ASN A 21 0.41 12.73 -18.08
C ASN A 21 -1.05 12.42 -18.37
N ASN A 22 -1.94 13.23 -17.82
CA ASN A 22 -3.38 13.23 -18.07
C ASN A 22 -4.06 11.86 -17.82
N VAL A 23 -3.77 11.20 -16.69
CA VAL A 23 -4.33 9.90 -16.35
C VAL A 23 -5.65 10.05 -15.60
N SER A 24 -6.72 9.50 -16.16
CA SER A 24 -8.03 9.42 -15.52
C SER A 24 -8.41 7.96 -15.31
N LEU A 25 -8.68 7.60 -14.06
CA LEU A 25 -9.03 6.25 -13.61
C LEU A 25 -10.38 6.30 -12.90
N ASN A 26 -11.14 5.22 -13.04
CA ASN A 26 -12.38 5.00 -12.30
C ASN A 26 -12.34 3.58 -11.76
N ILE A 27 -12.30 3.44 -10.45
CA ILE A 27 -12.22 2.16 -9.74
C ILE A 27 -13.42 2.06 -8.81
N GLU A 28 -14.22 1.04 -9.03
CA GLU A 28 -15.41 0.76 -8.22
C GLU A 28 -15.05 0.02 -6.95
N LYS A 29 -15.93 0.13 -5.95
CA LYS A 29 -15.78 -0.59 -4.69
C LYS A 29 -15.81 -2.11 -4.91
N GLY A 30 -14.87 -2.81 -4.26
CA GLY A 30 -14.76 -4.26 -4.36
C GLY A 30 -14.05 -4.78 -5.62
N GLN A 31 -13.62 -3.90 -6.54
CA GLN A 31 -12.87 -4.31 -7.72
C GLN A 31 -11.39 -4.58 -7.43
N ILE A 32 -10.83 -5.54 -8.18
CA ILE A 32 -9.38 -5.70 -8.36
C ILE A 32 -9.00 -5.02 -9.67
N TYR A 33 -8.25 -3.93 -9.57
CA TYR A 33 -7.84 -3.15 -10.73
C TYR A 33 -6.36 -3.36 -11.06
N GLY A 34 -6.05 -3.81 -12.27
CA GLY A 34 -4.68 -4.03 -12.75
C GLY A 34 -4.13 -2.80 -13.47
N LEU A 35 -3.03 -2.23 -12.98
CA LEU A 35 -2.31 -1.16 -13.65
C LEU A 35 -1.09 -1.74 -14.37
N LEU A 36 -1.20 -1.95 -15.68
CA LEU A 36 -0.17 -2.59 -16.51
C LEU A 36 0.62 -1.57 -17.34
N GLY A 37 1.83 -1.91 -17.71
CA GLY A 37 2.69 -1.09 -18.56
C GLY A 37 4.18 -1.40 -18.34
N PRO A 38 5.07 -0.95 -19.27
CA PRO A 38 6.50 -1.16 -19.18
C PRO A 38 7.13 -0.43 -17.97
N ASN A 39 8.39 -0.74 -17.68
CA ASN A 39 9.15 0.01 -16.70
C ASN A 39 9.29 1.47 -17.14
N GLY A 40 9.13 2.40 -16.21
CA GLY A 40 9.13 3.84 -16.50
C GLY A 40 7.78 4.42 -16.96
N ALA A 41 6.74 3.61 -17.16
CA ALA A 41 5.41 4.08 -17.58
C ALA A 41 4.64 4.91 -16.54
N GLY A 42 5.23 5.20 -15.38
CA GLY A 42 4.60 6.03 -14.35
C GLY A 42 3.72 5.27 -13.34
N LYS A 43 3.67 3.92 -13.39
CA LYS A 43 2.83 3.11 -12.49
C LYS A 43 3.07 3.40 -11.02
N SER A 44 4.33 3.25 -10.55
CA SER A 44 4.69 3.52 -9.15
C SER A 44 4.46 4.99 -8.77
N THR A 45 4.70 5.92 -9.70
CA THR A 45 4.43 7.36 -9.51
C THR A 45 2.94 7.60 -9.31
N THR A 46 2.09 6.97 -10.12
CA THR A 46 0.64 7.05 -9.98
C THR A 46 0.20 6.48 -8.62
N LEU A 47 0.66 5.30 -8.23
CA LEU A 47 0.35 4.72 -6.92
C LEU A 47 0.82 5.61 -5.76
N LYS A 48 2.01 6.20 -5.85
CA LYS A 48 2.52 7.15 -4.83
C LYS A 48 1.64 8.41 -4.72
N MET A 49 1.05 8.87 -5.81
CA MET A 49 0.09 9.98 -5.78
C MET A 49 -1.25 9.56 -5.14
N LEU A 50 -1.79 8.41 -5.52
CA LEU A 50 -3.05 7.87 -4.98
C LEU A 50 -2.99 7.62 -3.47
N THR A 51 -1.82 7.27 -2.96
CA THR A 51 -1.57 7.00 -1.54
C THR A 51 -1.06 8.22 -0.76
N GLY A 52 -1.02 9.40 -1.40
CA GLY A 52 -0.58 10.63 -0.76
C GLY A 52 0.91 10.71 -0.42
N MET A 53 1.72 9.74 -0.86
CA MET A 53 3.19 9.80 -0.72
C MET A 53 3.80 10.87 -1.63
N MET A 54 3.08 11.27 -2.67
CA MET A 54 3.53 12.26 -3.64
C MET A 54 2.38 13.18 -4.05
N LYS A 55 2.62 14.48 -4.04
CA LYS A 55 1.63 15.45 -4.51
C LYS A 55 1.60 15.47 -6.05
N PRO A 56 0.41 15.40 -6.68
CA PRO A 56 0.26 15.64 -8.12
C PRO A 56 0.76 17.03 -8.52
N THR A 57 1.24 17.17 -9.76
CA THR A 57 1.53 18.48 -10.38
C THR A 57 0.24 19.13 -10.85
N ALA A 58 -0.70 18.33 -11.39
CA ALA A 58 -2.03 18.78 -11.81
C ALA A 58 -3.01 17.60 -11.73
N GLY A 59 -4.29 17.91 -11.85
CA GLY A 59 -5.38 16.93 -11.75
C GLY A 59 -5.90 16.79 -10.34
N LYS A 60 -6.91 15.94 -10.19
CA LYS A 60 -7.60 15.70 -8.91
C LYS A 60 -7.72 14.21 -8.64
N ILE A 61 -7.73 13.85 -7.37
CA ILE A 61 -7.97 12.49 -6.88
C ILE A 61 -9.22 12.55 -6.00
N TYR A 62 -10.13 11.60 -6.19
CA TYR A 62 -11.32 11.45 -5.37
C TYR A 62 -11.27 10.07 -4.71
N PHE A 63 -11.63 10.01 -3.45
CA PHE A 63 -11.75 8.80 -2.67
C PHE A 63 -13.15 8.76 -2.04
N ASP A 64 -13.86 7.64 -2.27
CA ASP A 64 -15.22 7.45 -1.75
C ASP A 64 -16.15 8.62 -2.16
N GLY A 65 -16.07 9.05 -3.44
CA GLY A 65 -16.86 10.13 -4.02
C GLY A 65 -16.48 11.54 -3.59
N LYS A 66 -15.47 11.71 -2.71
CA LYS A 66 -15.03 13.02 -2.18
C LYS A 66 -13.62 13.34 -2.65
N LEU A 67 -13.30 14.63 -2.77
CA LEU A 67 -11.92 15.04 -3.03
C LEU A 67 -11.01 14.46 -1.95
N TRP A 68 -9.94 13.78 -2.39
CA TRP A 68 -8.98 13.12 -1.52
C TRP A 68 -8.40 14.07 -0.47
N ASP A 69 -8.43 13.66 0.79
CA ASP A 69 -7.86 14.36 1.93
C ASP A 69 -6.86 13.45 2.67
N ARG A 70 -5.93 14.04 3.39
CA ARG A 70 -4.94 13.30 4.18
C ARG A 70 -5.56 12.37 5.23
N LYS A 71 -6.78 12.66 5.69
CA LYS A 71 -7.55 11.80 6.60
C LYS A 71 -7.92 10.45 5.96
N ASP A 72 -8.04 10.39 4.63
CA ASP A 72 -8.35 9.16 3.90
C ASP A 72 -7.23 8.13 3.99
N LEU A 73 -5.99 8.55 4.30
CA LEU A 73 -4.87 7.63 4.56
C LEU A 73 -5.20 6.62 5.67
N SER A 74 -6.07 6.99 6.59
CA SER A 74 -6.55 6.07 7.61
C SER A 74 -7.30 4.86 7.03
N LYS A 75 -7.86 4.96 5.82
CA LYS A 75 -8.63 3.94 5.13
C LYS A 75 -7.84 3.22 4.04
N ILE A 76 -6.64 3.69 3.71
CA ILE A 76 -5.81 3.17 2.62
C ILE A 76 -4.66 2.33 3.18
N GLY A 77 -4.54 1.08 2.75
CA GLY A 77 -3.34 0.27 2.92
C GLY A 77 -2.53 0.31 1.63
N ALA A 78 -1.23 0.55 1.72
CA ALA A 78 -0.35 0.61 0.55
C ALA A 78 0.95 -0.17 0.76
N LEU A 79 1.34 -0.90 -0.28
CA LEU A 79 2.64 -1.54 -0.40
C LEU A 79 3.20 -1.14 -1.77
N ILE A 80 4.16 -0.22 -1.77
CA ILE A 80 4.76 0.30 -2.99
C ILE A 80 6.26 0.04 -2.93
N GLU A 81 6.76 -0.69 -3.95
CA GLU A 81 8.17 -1.07 -4.04
C GLU A 81 8.60 -2.02 -2.89
N ASN A 82 9.60 -1.63 -2.09
CA ASN A 82 10.08 -2.48 -1.00
C ASN A 82 9.15 -2.43 0.21
N PRO A 83 8.86 -3.58 0.84
CA PRO A 83 8.03 -3.61 2.04
C PRO A 83 8.75 -2.91 3.21
N PRO A 84 8.07 -2.03 3.96
CA PRO A 84 8.63 -1.34 5.11
C PRO A 84 8.71 -2.30 6.31
N ILE A 85 9.73 -3.14 6.35
CA ILE A 85 9.97 -4.13 7.41
C ILE A 85 11.21 -3.78 8.24
N TYR A 86 11.20 -4.20 9.49
CA TYR A 86 12.37 -4.13 10.37
C TYR A 86 13.16 -5.42 10.18
N GLU A 87 14.30 -5.35 9.50
CA GLU A 87 15.09 -6.52 9.12
C GLU A 87 15.70 -7.27 10.31
N ASN A 88 15.95 -6.57 11.40
CA ASN A 88 16.48 -7.10 12.67
C ASN A 88 15.42 -7.75 13.57
N LEU A 89 14.15 -7.72 13.16
CA LEU A 89 13.03 -8.31 13.90
C LEU A 89 12.49 -9.54 13.14
N SER A 90 11.89 -10.49 13.87
CA SER A 90 11.14 -11.60 13.30
C SER A 90 9.83 -11.12 12.66
N ALA A 91 9.11 -12.00 11.95
CA ALA A 91 7.80 -11.67 11.39
C ALA A 91 6.81 -11.24 12.48
N ARG A 92 6.73 -12.01 13.58
CA ARG A 92 5.87 -11.70 14.73
C ARG A 92 6.22 -10.36 15.37
N GLU A 93 7.50 -10.09 15.61
CA GLU A 93 7.96 -8.83 16.19
C GLU A 93 7.64 -7.62 15.29
N ASN A 94 7.80 -7.76 13.96
CA ASN A 94 7.40 -6.74 12.99
C ASN A 94 5.90 -6.40 13.07
N LEU A 95 5.06 -7.43 13.22
CA LEU A 95 3.61 -7.25 13.38
C LEU A 95 3.27 -6.68 14.76
N LYS A 96 3.98 -7.08 15.81
CA LYS A 96 3.79 -6.55 17.17
C LYS A 96 4.04 -5.04 17.23
N VAL A 97 5.11 -4.54 16.61
CA VAL A 97 5.36 -3.09 16.50
C VAL A 97 4.16 -2.39 15.84
N ARG A 98 3.64 -2.97 14.74
CA ARG A 98 2.51 -2.38 14.03
C ARG A 98 1.23 -2.44 14.85
N GLN A 99 1.01 -3.55 15.56
CA GLN A 99 -0.13 -3.76 16.44
C GLN A 99 -0.18 -2.72 17.57
N LEU A 100 0.96 -2.47 18.21
CA LEU A 100 1.08 -1.45 19.28
C LEU A 100 0.78 -0.04 18.76
N LEU A 101 1.27 0.31 17.56
CA LEU A 101 1.01 1.60 16.93
C LEU A 101 -0.45 1.83 16.57
N LEU A 102 -1.18 0.75 16.23
CA LEU A 102 -2.58 0.82 15.81
C LEU A 102 -3.58 0.58 16.94
N GLY A 103 -3.11 0.06 18.10
CA GLY A 103 -3.97 -0.31 19.21
C GLY A 103 -4.90 -1.50 18.89
N THR A 104 -4.51 -2.40 17.98
CA THR A 104 -5.30 -3.58 17.63
C THR A 104 -5.06 -4.74 18.59
N TYR A 105 -5.91 -5.79 18.53
CA TYR A 105 -5.81 -6.95 19.42
C TYR A 105 -4.62 -7.85 19.07
N GLU A 106 -4.00 -8.48 20.07
CA GLU A 106 -2.79 -9.29 19.89
C GLU A 106 -3.03 -10.59 19.13
N ASN A 107 -4.21 -11.22 19.29
CA ASN A 107 -4.62 -12.42 18.55
C ASN A 107 -4.62 -12.20 17.02
N ARG A 108 -4.80 -10.97 16.56
CA ARG A 108 -4.75 -10.61 15.15
C ARG A 108 -3.41 -10.93 14.49
N ILE A 109 -2.31 -10.95 15.27
CA ILE A 109 -0.98 -11.28 14.75
C ILE A 109 -0.94 -12.73 14.22
N ASP A 110 -1.49 -13.68 14.98
CA ASP A 110 -1.49 -15.08 14.58
C ASP A 110 -2.36 -15.34 13.34
N GLU A 111 -3.54 -14.73 13.29
CA GLU A 111 -4.42 -14.80 12.12
C GLU A 111 -3.72 -14.29 10.87
N VAL A 112 -3.10 -13.12 10.96
CA VAL A 112 -2.44 -12.50 9.81
C VAL A 112 -1.22 -13.31 9.36
N LEU A 113 -0.41 -13.84 10.30
CA LEU A 113 0.69 -14.74 9.98
C LEU A 113 0.22 -16.00 9.26
N GLN A 114 -0.94 -16.53 9.64
CA GLN A 114 -1.55 -17.68 8.96
C GLN A 114 -1.99 -17.31 7.54
N ILE A 115 -2.69 -16.20 7.35
CA ILE A 115 -3.15 -15.72 6.03
C ILE A 115 -1.98 -15.59 5.05
N VAL A 116 -0.84 -15.05 5.49
CA VAL A 116 0.33 -14.85 4.63
C VAL A 116 1.30 -16.02 4.63
N SER A 117 0.98 -17.16 5.29
CA SER A 117 1.81 -18.36 5.38
C SER A 117 3.22 -18.10 5.93
N LEU A 118 3.31 -17.34 7.03
CA LEU A 118 4.55 -17.03 7.74
C LEU A 118 4.56 -17.53 9.20
N THR A 119 3.64 -18.41 9.59
CA THR A 119 3.56 -18.99 10.95
C THR A 119 4.82 -19.76 11.33
N ASN A 120 5.41 -20.48 10.38
CA ASN A 120 6.56 -21.38 10.62
C ASN A 120 7.92 -20.66 10.59
N THR A 121 7.95 -19.34 10.61
CA THR A 121 9.21 -18.57 10.57
C THR A 121 9.86 -18.42 11.94
N GLY A 122 9.12 -18.61 13.02
CA GLY A 122 9.61 -18.56 14.40
C GLY A 122 10.39 -17.28 14.71
N LYS A 123 11.60 -17.45 15.24
CA LYS A 123 12.50 -16.34 15.59
C LYS A 123 13.40 -15.86 14.45
N LYS A 124 13.26 -16.43 13.23
CA LYS A 124 14.07 -16.03 12.08
C LYS A 124 13.87 -14.55 11.77
N LYS A 125 14.97 -13.81 11.62
CA LYS A 125 14.93 -12.36 11.36
C LYS A 125 14.49 -12.08 9.93
N ALA A 126 13.68 -11.03 9.74
CA ALA A 126 13.12 -10.67 8.44
C ALA A 126 14.18 -10.30 7.40
N GLY A 127 15.37 -9.85 7.83
CA GLY A 127 16.51 -9.64 6.94
C GLY A 127 16.95 -10.91 6.19
N GLN A 128 16.75 -12.09 6.79
CA GLN A 128 17.08 -13.41 6.21
C GLN A 128 15.93 -14.00 5.36
N PHE A 129 14.84 -13.26 5.18
CA PHE A 129 13.70 -13.71 4.36
C PHE A 129 14.03 -13.57 2.88
N SER A 130 13.49 -14.48 2.07
CA SER A 130 13.44 -14.30 0.62
C SER A 130 12.61 -13.05 0.27
N LEU A 131 12.77 -12.53 -0.94
CA LEU A 131 11.98 -11.40 -1.42
C LEU A 131 10.48 -11.66 -1.27
N GLY A 132 10.02 -12.86 -1.67
CA GLY A 132 8.61 -13.24 -1.53
C GLY A 132 8.13 -13.29 -0.07
N MET A 133 8.96 -13.73 0.87
CA MET A 133 8.64 -13.68 2.30
C MET A 133 8.58 -12.24 2.82
N LYS A 134 9.51 -11.38 2.39
CA LYS A 134 9.49 -9.95 2.73
C LYS A 134 8.22 -9.28 2.20
N GLN A 135 7.80 -9.58 0.97
CA GLN A 135 6.56 -9.08 0.37
C GLN A 135 5.34 -9.54 1.15
N ARG A 136 5.26 -10.82 1.49
CA ARG A 136 4.16 -11.37 2.32
C ARG A 136 4.10 -10.72 3.69
N LEU A 137 5.24 -10.47 4.34
CA LEU A 137 5.28 -9.74 5.61
C LEU A 137 4.81 -8.29 5.45
N GLY A 138 5.14 -7.63 4.34
CA GLY A 138 4.62 -6.31 4.00
C GLY A 138 3.09 -6.30 3.88
N ILE A 139 2.51 -7.30 3.20
CA ILE A 139 1.05 -7.48 3.12
C ILE A 139 0.46 -7.72 4.52
N ALA A 140 1.09 -8.57 5.34
CA ALA A 140 0.68 -8.82 6.71
C ALA A 140 0.57 -7.52 7.53
N LYS A 141 1.54 -6.62 7.40
CA LYS A 141 1.52 -5.30 8.06
C LYS A 141 0.38 -4.39 7.58
N MET A 142 -0.16 -4.60 6.39
CA MET A 142 -1.37 -3.91 5.94
C MET A 142 -2.63 -4.55 6.53
N CYS A 143 -2.69 -5.88 6.53
CA CYS A 143 -3.85 -6.65 6.98
C CYS A 143 -4.05 -6.66 8.50
N ILE A 144 -3.03 -6.35 9.30
CA ILE A 144 -3.12 -6.35 10.78
C ILE A 144 -4.08 -5.28 11.30
N ARG A 145 -4.30 -4.23 10.52
CA ARG A 145 -5.35 -3.27 10.77
C ARG A 145 -6.68 -3.93 10.49
N ASP A 146 -7.51 -4.06 11.50
CA ASP A 146 -8.84 -4.63 11.38
C ASP A 146 -9.69 -3.83 10.38
N ARG A 147 -10.29 -4.54 9.45
CA ARG A 147 -11.27 -4.04 8.51
C ARG A 147 -12.45 -4.97 8.47
#